data_40abf06697040e48dfd85bbda9509382
#
_entry.id   40abf06697040e48dfd85bbda9509382
#
_cell.length_a   1.000
_cell.length_b   1.000
_cell.length_c   1.000
_cell.angle_alpha   90.00
_cell.angle_beta   90.00
_cell.angle_gamma   90.00
#
_symmetry.space_group_name_H-M   'P 1'
#
loop_
_entity.id
_entity.type
_entity.pdbx_description
1 polymer ?
#
loop_
_entity_poly.entity_id
_entity_poly.type
_entity_poly.pdbx_seq_one_letter_code
_entity_poly.pdbx_strand_id
1 'polypeptide(L)'
;MTAKIELAGVAKRFGPKVVLNGVDLAIQPGESMVIIGGSGTGKSVTLKCILGLLTPDAGSIRVDGIGVVGLSARALAAHQARFGMLFQGGALFDSLPVWRNISFALSGPAADRRAAAIDNLARVGLGADVADLRPSELSGGMQKRVALARAIAARPEILFFDEPTTGLDPIMADVINNLIRTLVTDLKITALTITHDMASVRKIADSVAMLYEGRIVWHGPRHGIDSADNPFVDQFVHGRADGPIKMQLRKL
;
A
#
# COMPACT_ATOMS: atom_id res chain seq x y z
N MET A 1 3.29 6.26 23.10
CA MET A 1 3.68 5.08 22.29
C MET A 1 4.45 5.58 21.07
N THR A 2 5.52 4.90 20.69
CA THR A 2 6.30 5.28 19.50
C THR A 2 5.52 4.85 18.24
N ALA A 3 5.40 5.72 17.25
CA ALA A 3 4.76 5.38 15.99
C ALA A 3 5.51 4.24 15.27
N LYS A 4 4.78 3.37 14.55
CA LYS A 4 5.35 2.32 13.71
C LYS A 4 6.06 2.92 12.50
N ILE A 5 5.42 3.92 11.88
CA ILE A 5 5.99 4.72 10.78
C ILE A 5 5.78 6.19 11.12
N GLU A 6 6.84 6.99 11.00
CA GLU A 6 6.81 8.44 11.23
C GLU A 6 7.49 9.17 10.08
N LEU A 7 6.79 10.14 9.52
CA LEU A 7 7.31 11.10 8.54
C LEU A 7 7.28 12.48 9.20
N ALA A 8 8.38 13.20 9.15
CA ALA A 8 8.47 14.56 9.67
C ALA A 8 9.10 15.49 8.62
N GLY A 9 8.29 16.42 8.10
CA GLY A 9 8.68 17.43 7.13
C GLY A 9 9.19 16.87 5.80
N VAL A 10 8.70 15.69 5.37
CA VAL A 10 9.25 14.97 4.19
C VAL A 10 8.97 15.74 2.91
N ALA A 11 10.02 16.11 2.19
CA ALA A 11 9.95 16.78 0.91
C ALA A 11 10.66 16.00 -0.20
N LYS A 12 10.10 16.04 -1.43
CA LYS A 12 10.69 15.41 -2.62
C LYS A 12 10.38 16.18 -3.88
N ARG A 13 11.42 16.39 -4.68
CA ARG A 13 11.36 17.09 -5.98
C ARG A 13 11.89 16.17 -7.09
N PHE A 14 11.41 16.40 -8.29
CA PHE A 14 11.95 15.82 -9.52
C PHE A 14 12.17 16.97 -10.52
N GLY A 15 13.42 17.40 -10.65
CA GLY A 15 13.74 18.64 -11.35
C GLY A 15 13.00 19.83 -10.72
N PRO A 16 12.28 20.63 -11.50
CA PRO A 16 11.53 21.80 -10.99
C PRO A 16 10.24 21.40 -10.26
N LYS A 17 9.73 20.16 -10.45
CA LYS A 17 8.45 19.73 -9.89
C LYS A 17 8.60 19.31 -8.44
N VAL A 18 7.96 20.02 -7.52
CA VAL A 18 7.79 19.60 -6.12
C VAL A 18 6.65 18.58 -6.06
N VAL A 19 6.91 17.39 -5.51
CA VAL A 19 5.92 16.31 -5.40
C VAL A 19 5.50 16.07 -3.95
N LEU A 20 6.45 16.13 -3.01
CA LEU A 20 6.16 16.17 -1.57
C LEU A 20 6.70 17.50 -1.03
N ASN A 21 5.91 18.15 -0.17
CA ASN A 21 6.17 19.51 0.30
C ASN A 21 5.95 19.63 1.81
N GLY A 22 6.76 18.89 2.58
CA GLY A 22 6.66 18.89 4.03
C GLY A 22 5.53 17.97 4.50
N VAL A 23 5.62 16.66 4.19
CA VAL A 23 4.65 15.66 4.65
C VAL A 23 4.98 15.25 6.07
N ASP A 24 4.00 15.44 6.97
CA ASP A 24 4.00 14.96 8.34
C ASP A 24 2.92 13.88 8.48
N LEU A 25 3.29 12.69 8.96
CA LEU A 25 2.37 11.57 9.13
C LEU A 25 2.90 10.61 10.19
N ALA A 26 2.03 10.08 11.04
CA ALA A 26 2.38 9.05 12.01
C ALA A 26 1.36 7.91 11.94
N ILE A 27 1.84 6.67 11.81
CA ILE A 27 1.03 5.45 11.76
C ILE A 27 1.36 4.64 13.01
N GLN A 28 0.33 4.24 13.75
CA GLN A 28 0.51 3.49 14.99
C GLN A 28 0.72 1.99 14.73
N PRO A 29 1.35 1.25 15.66
CA PRO A 29 1.44 -0.21 15.56
C PRO A 29 0.05 -0.86 15.45
N GLY A 30 -0.13 -1.74 14.45
CA GLY A 30 -1.38 -2.45 14.19
C GLY A 30 -2.47 -1.62 13.51
N GLU A 31 -2.20 -0.36 13.20
CA GLU A 31 -3.13 0.53 12.51
C GLU A 31 -3.17 0.23 11.00
N SER A 32 -4.37 0.25 10.43
CA SER A 32 -4.60 0.27 8.98
C SER A 32 -4.88 1.71 8.54
N MET A 33 -3.85 2.40 8.07
CA MET A 33 -3.97 3.76 7.55
C MET A 33 -4.17 3.76 6.03
N VAL A 34 -5.05 4.64 5.56
CA VAL A 34 -5.25 4.85 4.12
C VAL A 34 -4.89 6.29 3.75
N ILE A 35 -4.02 6.47 2.75
CA ILE A 35 -3.76 7.78 2.14
C ILE A 35 -4.61 7.90 0.88
N ILE A 36 -5.50 8.89 0.87
CA ILE A 36 -6.33 9.26 -0.28
C ILE A 36 -5.79 10.50 -0.99
N GLY A 37 -6.24 10.71 -2.22
CA GLY A 37 -5.90 11.88 -3.03
C GLY A 37 -5.93 11.59 -4.51
N GLY A 38 -5.99 12.61 -5.33
CA GLY A 38 -6.02 12.52 -6.79
C GLY A 38 -4.77 11.86 -7.39
N SER A 39 -4.81 11.58 -8.70
CA SER A 39 -3.63 11.09 -9.41
C SER A 39 -2.51 12.14 -9.39
N GLY A 40 -1.26 11.69 -9.18
CA GLY A 40 -0.09 12.55 -9.19
C GLY A 40 0.13 13.42 -7.95
N THR A 41 -0.66 13.30 -6.89
CA THR A 41 -0.52 14.07 -5.64
C THR A 41 0.70 13.69 -4.80
N GLY A 42 1.39 12.58 -5.12
CA GLY A 42 2.60 12.14 -4.40
C GLY A 42 2.42 10.87 -3.55
N LYS A 43 1.25 10.22 -3.55
CA LYS A 43 0.98 9.00 -2.74
C LYS A 43 2.02 7.90 -2.95
N SER A 44 2.25 7.47 -4.19
CA SER A 44 3.25 6.43 -4.49
C SER A 44 4.69 6.90 -4.24
N VAL A 45 4.96 8.22 -4.30
CA VAL A 45 6.28 8.78 -3.94
C VAL A 45 6.48 8.68 -2.44
N THR A 46 5.47 9.03 -1.63
CA THR A 46 5.50 8.85 -0.16
C THR A 46 5.82 7.40 0.21
N LEU A 47 5.10 6.45 -0.39
CA LEU A 47 5.31 5.03 -0.16
C LEU A 47 6.73 4.59 -0.54
N LYS A 48 7.24 5.01 -1.72
CA LYS A 48 8.61 4.71 -2.15
C LYS A 48 9.68 5.31 -1.22
N CYS A 49 9.43 6.47 -0.62
CA CYS A 49 10.32 7.05 0.37
C CYS A 49 10.35 6.23 1.67
N ILE A 50 9.20 5.76 2.15
CA ILE A 50 9.12 4.88 3.34
C ILE A 50 9.85 3.56 3.10
N LEU A 51 9.70 2.98 1.90
CA LEU A 51 10.40 1.75 1.49
C LEU A 51 11.92 1.94 1.30
N GLY A 52 12.42 3.18 1.33
CA GLY A 52 13.82 3.48 1.01
C GLY A 52 14.18 3.30 -0.47
N LEU A 53 13.19 3.20 -1.35
CA LEU A 53 13.38 3.15 -2.81
C LEU A 53 13.63 4.53 -3.42
N LEU A 54 13.25 5.59 -2.70
CA LEU A 54 13.54 6.98 -3.04
C LEU A 54 14.04 7.69 -1.79
N THR A 55 15.13 8.44 -1.93
CA THR A 55 15.63 9.31 -0.87
C THR A 55 14.86 10.64 -0.92
N PRO A 56 14.23 11.08 0.18
CA PRO A 56 13.66 12.42 0.27
C PRO A 56 14.76 13.49 0.20
N ASP A 57 14.40 14.68 -0.25
CA ASP A 57 15.35 15.81 -0.35
C ASP A 57 15.44 16.60 0.97
N ALA A 58 14.41 16.49 1.82
CA ALA A 58 14.38 17.05 3.18
C ALA A 58 13.43 16.25 4.08
N GLY A 59 13.51 16.51 5.37
CA GLY A 59 12.73 15.83 6.39
C GLY A 59 13.34 14.50 6.83
N SER A 60 12.60 13.76 7.65
CA SER A 60 13.03 12.46 8.16
C SER A 60 11.91 11.42 8.06
N ILE A 61 12.31 10.16 7.89
CA ILE A 61 11.41 9.01 7.89
C ILE A 61 11.97 8.03 8.90
N ARG A 62 11.13 7.55 9.81
CA ARG A 62 11.50 6.53 10.81
C ARG A 62 10.50 5.38 10.78
N VAL A 63 11.01 4.17 10.97
CA VAL A 63 10.21 2.96 11.18
C VAL A 63 10.70 2.32 12.48
N ASP A 64 9.80 2.16 13.44
CA ASP A 64 10.13 1.77 14.83
C ASP A 64 11.24 2.65 15.44
N GLY A 65 11.20 3.95 15.18
CA GLY A 65 12.20 4.91 15.64
C GLY A 65 13.54 4.89 14.88
N ILE A 66 13.75 3.93 13.96
CA ILE A 66 14.99 3.81 13.16
C ILE A 66 14.86 4.67 11.91
N GLY A 67 15.82 5.57 11.68
CA GLY A 67 15.86 6.41 10.48
C GLY A 67 16.12 5.60 9.22
N VAL A 68 15.33 5.86 8.18
CA VAL A 68 15.41 5.18 6.87
C VAL A 68 16.43 5.85 5.95
N VAL A 69 16.56 7.17 6.07
CA VAL A 69 17.44 7.96 5.19
C VAL A 69 18.90 7.71 5.56
N GLY A 70 19.72 7.40 4.56
CA GLY A 70 21.18 7.19 4.76
C GLY A 70 21.55 5.80 5.24
N LEU A 71 20.63 4.83 5.24
CA LEU A 71 20.96 3.44 5.55
C LEU A 71 22.01 2.88 4.58
N SER A 72 22.94 2.09 5.08
CA SER A 72 23.82 1.27 4.24
C SER A 72 23.01 0.25 3.43
N ALA A 73 23.54 -0.26 2.31
CA ALA A 73 22.85 -1.26 1.49
C ALA A 73 22.38 -2.49 2.29
N ARG A 74 23.21 -2.97 3.23
CA ARG A 74 22.86 -4.09 4.13
C ARG A 74 21.72 -3.72 5.07
N ALA A 75 21.77 -2.54 5.68
CA ALA A 75 20.72 -2.08 6.60
C ALA A 75 19.41 -1.81 5.86
N LEU A 76 19.48 -1.28 4.63
CA LEU A 76 18.31 -1.07 3.77
C LEU A 76 17.67 -2.40 3.36
N ALA A 77 18.45 -3.41 2.99
CA ALA A 77 17.92 -4.74 2.69
C ALA A 77 17.21 -5.37 3.91
N ALA A 78 17.79 -5.24 5.10
CA ALA A 78 17.18 -5.70 6.35
C ALA A 78 15.89 -4.92 6.67
N HIS A 79 15.86 -3.62 6.39
CA HIS A 79 14.68 -2.78 6.53
C HIS A 79 13.57 -3.24 5.58
N GLN A 80 13.89 -3.45 4.30
CA GLN A 80 12.93 -3.88 3.29
C GLN A 80 12.40 -5.30 3.51
N ALA A 81 13.18 -6.19 4.11
CA ALA A 81 12.76 -7.56 4.44
C ALA A 81 11.60 -7.63 5.45
N ARG A 82 11.35 -6.54 6.18
CA ARG A 82 10.24 -6.41 7.15
C ARG A 82 8.90 -6.08 6.49
N PHE A 83 8.90 -5.80 5.19
CA PHE A 83 7.74 -5.30 4.46
C PHE A 83 7.18 -6.32 3.51
N GLY A 84 5.85 -6.37 3.43
CA GLY A 84 5.14 -6.95 2.31
C GLY A 84 4.53 -5.85 1.45
N MET A 85 4.45 -6.08 0.14
CA MET A 85 3.87 -5.11 -0.77
C MET A 85 2.99 -5.75 -1.82
N LEU A 86 1.78 -5.21 -1.96
CA LEU A 86 0.88 -5.43 -3.09
C LEU A 86 0.94 -4.21 -4.02
N PHE A 87 1.52 -4.40 -5.19
CA PHE A 87 1.60 -3.37 -6.23
C PHE A 87 0.29 -3.27 -7.02
N GLN A 88 0.02 -2.12 -7.62
CA GLN A 88 -1.17 -1.83 -8.41
C GLN A 88 -1.46 -2.90 -9.48
N GLY A 89 -0.46 -3.35 -10.23
CA GLY A 89 -0.58 -4.42 -11.24
C GLY A 89 -0.35 -5.85 -10.69
N GLY A 90 -0.24 -6.03 -9.35
CA GLY A 90 0.17 -7.31 -8.75
C GLY A 90 1.67 -7.58 -8.90
N ALA A 91 2.30 -7.15 -9.99
CA ALA A 91 3.73 -7.30 -10.31
C ALA A 91 4.24 -8.75 -10.13
N LEU A 92 3.46 -9.72 -10.59
CA LEU A 92 3.87 -11.11 -10.61
C LEU A 92 4.92 -11.31 -11.73
N PHE A 93 5.84 -12.25 -11.51
CA PHE A 93 6.81 -12.66 -12.52
C PHE A 93 6.14 -13.64 -13.49
N ASP A 94 5.90 -13.22 -14.72
CA ASP A 94 5.20 -14.01 -15.75
C ASP A 94 5.91 -15.32 -16.08
N SER A 95 7.24 -15.35 -15.95
CA SER A 95 8.07 -16.53 -16.22
C SER A 95 8.03 -17.57 -15.10
N LEU A 96 7.50 -17.22 -13.91
CA LEU A 96 7.48 -18.10 -12.75
C LEU A 96 6.07 -18.63 -12.47
N PRO A 97 5.92 -19.90 -12.05
CA PRO A 97 4.65 -20.41 -11.57
C PRO A 97 4.25 -19.71 -10.26
N VAL A 98 2.96 -19.80 -9.94
CA VAL A 98 2.35 -19.15 -8.77
C VAL A 98 3.11 -19.43 -7.48
N TRP A 99 3.43 -20.70 -7.19
CA TRP A 99 4.14 -21.02 -5.95
C TRP A 99 5.51 -20.37 -5.86
N ARG A 100 6.23 -20.20 -6.98
CA ARG A 100 7.52 -19.49 -7.00
C ARG A 100 7.36 -18.00 -6.87
N ASN A 101 6.29 -17.43 -7.40
CA ASN A 101 5.95 -16.03 -7.17
C ASN A 101 5.72 -15.76 -5.68
N ILE A 102 4.92 -16.59 -5.02
CA ILE A 102 4.59 -16.45 -3.59
C ILE A 102 5.84 -16.64 -2.73
N SER A 103 6.62 -17.66 -3.01
CA SER A 103 7.80 -18.00 -2.22
C SER A 103 9.09 -17.28 -2.64
N PHE A 104 9.00 -16.24 -3.48
CA PHE A 104 10.17 -15.58 -4.07
C PHE A 104 11.15 -15.04 -3.01
N ALA A 105 10.63 -14.49 -1.92
CA ALA A 105 11.43 -13.94 -0.82
C ALA A 105 11.77 -14.98 0.27
N LEU A 106 11.29 -16.23 0.14
CA LEU A 106 11.54 -17.26 1.12
C LEU A 106 12.86 -18.00 0.85
N SER A 107 13.58 -18.34 1.91
CA SER A 107 14.78 -19.17 1.87
C SER A 107 14.42 -20.64 2.15
N GLY A 108 15.36 -21.56 1.85
CA GLY A 108 15.22 -22.98 2.14
C GLY A 108 14.97 -23.87 0.93
N PRO A 109 14.75 -25.19 1.16
CA PRO A 109 14.49 -26.17 0.13
C PRO A 109 13.24 -25.86 -0.70
N ALA A 110 13.21 -26.29 -1.97
CA ALA A 110 12.09 -26.01 -2.87
C ALA A 110 10.76 -26.62 -2.36
N ALA A 111 10.82 -27.80 -1.74
CA ALA A 111 9.64 -28.45 -1.16
C ALA A 111 9.00 -27.62 -0.05
N ASP A 112 9.81 -27.09 0.88
CA ASP A 112 9.33 -26.29 2.00
C ASP A 112 8.75 -24.95 1.51
N ARG A 113 9.42 -24.31 0.55
CA ARG A 113 8.94 -23.08 -0.08
C ARG A 113 7.61 -23.29 -0.83
N ARG A 114 7.45 -24.45 -1.49
CA ARG A 114 6.20 -24.79 -2.18
C ARG A 114 5.07 -25.05 -1.17
N ALA A 115 5.34 -25.75 -0.08
CA ALA A 115 4.37 -25.97 0.99
C ALA A 115 3.91 -24.63 1.60
N ALA A 116 4.87 -23.75 1.95
CA ALA A 116 4.55 -22.41 2.45
C ALA A 116 3.74 -21.56 1.45
N ALA A 117 3.99 -21.72 0.15
CA ALA A 117 3.22 -21.02 -0.88
C ALA A 117 1.77 -21.52 -0.94
N ILE A 118 1.54 -22.83 -0.82
CA ILE A 118 0.20 -23.44 -0.78
C ILE A 118 -0.57 -22.98 0.46
N ASP A 119 0.07 -22.91 1.63
CA ASP A 119 -0.54 -22.38 2.84
C ASP A 119 -0.98 -20.91 2.67
N ASN A 120 -0.16 -20.09 2.00
CA ASN A 120 -0.53 -18.71 1.74
C ASN A 120 -1.59 -18.57 0.63
N LEU A 121 -1.67 -19.48 -0.34
CA LEU A 121 -2.80 -19.56 -1.28
C LEU A 121 -4.11 -19.80 -0.55
N ALA A 122 -4.13 -20.75 0.38
CA ALA A 122 -5.34 -21.03 1.18
C ALA A 122 -5.80 -19.80 1.98
N ARG A 123 -4.86 -19.00 2.54
CA ARG A 123 -5.18 -17.75 3.26
C ARG A 123 -5.86 -16.70 2.40
N VAL A 124 -5.64 -16.72 1.09
CA VAL A 124 -6.29 -15.80 0.14
C VAL A 124 -7.45 -16.44 -0.63
N GLY A 125 -7.91 -17.62 -0.17
CA GLY A 125 -9.06 -18.33 -0.74
C GLY A 125 -8.78 -18.94 -2.12
N LEU A 126 -7.53 -19.38 -2.37
CA LEU A 126 -7.15 -20.12 -3.57
C LEU A 126 -6.71 -21.54 -3.20
N GLY A 127 -7.08 -22.51 -4.06
CA GLY A 127 -6.70 -23.91 -3.87
C GLY A 127 -5.24 -24.19 -4.25
N ALA A 128 -4.75 -25.37 -3.86
CA ALA A 128 -3.40 -25.82 -4.21
C ALA A 128 -3.26 -26.12 -5.71
N ASP A 129 -4.35 -26.34 -6.42
CA ASP A 129 -4.42 -26.59 -7.87
C ASP A 129 -3.87 -25.43 -8.70
N VAL A 130 -3.93 -24.19 -8.18
CA VAL A 130 -3.38 -23.02 -8.88
C VAL A 130 -1.87 -22.86 -8.68
N ALA A 131 -1.22 -23.65 -7.82
CA ALA A 131 0.18 -23.45 -7.45
C ALA A 131 1.15 -23.54 -8.64
N ASP A 132 0.87 -24.42 -9.59
CA ASP A 132 1.74 -24.66 -10.74
C ASP A 132 1.34 -23.85 -11.98
N LEU A 133 0.23 -23.12 -11.94
CA LEU A 133 -0.20 -22.21 -13.00
C LEU A 133 0.74 -21.00 -13.11
N ARG A 134 0.73 -20.36 -14.27
CA ARG A 134 1.43 -19.08 -14.52
C ARG A 134 0.46 -17.91 -14.38
N PRO A 135 0.96 -16.69 -14.13
CA PRO A 135 0.12 -15.49 -14.03
C PRO A 135 -0.83 -15.30 -15.23
N SER A 136 -0.40 -15.64 -16.44
CA SER A 136 -1.20 -15.53 -17.67
C SER A 136 -2.42 -16.48 -17.71
N GLU A 137 -2.43 -17.52 -16.87
CA GLU A 137 -3.52 -18.50 -16.77
C GLU A 137 -4.55 -18.13 -15.69
N LEU A 138 -4.32 -17.01 -14.97
CA LEU A 138 -5.14 -16.54 -13.87
C LEU A 138 -6.03 -15.38 -14.29
N SER A 139 -7.25 -15.31 -13.73
CA SER A 139 -8.06 -14.10 -13.82
C SER A 139 -7.41 -12.93 -13.06
N GLY A 140 -7.79 -11.68 -13.37
CA GLY A 140 -7.25 -10.50 -12.67
C GLY A 140 -7.43 -10.55 -11.16
N GLY A 141 -8.58 -11.02 -10.68
CA GLY A 141 -8.84 -11.23 -9.26
C GLY A 141 -7.96 -12.31 -8.64
N MET A 142 -7.70 -13.41 -9.35
CA MET A 142 -6.76 -14.45 -8.88
C MET A 142 -5.33 -13.91 -8.83
N GLN A 143 -4.89 -13.14 -9.83
CA GLN A 143 -3.57 -12.51 -9.83
C GLN A 143 -3.37 -11.58 -8.62
N LYS A 144 -4.39 -10.79 -8.26
CA LYS A 144 -4.36 -9.94 -7.05
C LYS A 144 -4.26 -10.77 -5.77
N ARG A 145 -5.00 -11.88 -5.66
CA ARG A 145 -4.91 -12.79 -4.51
C ARG A 145 -3.54 -13.45 -4.41
N VAL A 146 -2.97 -13.91 -5.52
CA VAL A 146 -1.60 -14.46 -5.56
C VAL A 146 -0.57 -13.41 -5.14
N ALA A 147 -0.70 -12.17 -5.61
CA ALA A 147 0.18 -11.08 -5.22
C ALA A 147 0.03 -10.74 -3.72
N LEU A 148 -1.18 -10.84 -3.17
CA LEU A 148 -1.44 -10.70 -1.73
C LEU A 148 -0.81 -11.85 -0.93
N ALA A 149 -0.95 -13.10 -1.40
CA ALA A 149 -0.29 -14.27 -0.81
C ALA A 149 1.24 -14.09 -0.78
N ARG A 150 1.83 -13.55 -1.85
CA ARG A 150 3.27 -13.21 -1.90
C ARG A 150 3.63 -12.13 -0.88
N ALA A 151 2.80 -11.11 -0.73
CA ALA A 151 3.05 -10.02 0.19
C ALA A 151 3.12 -10.47 1.65
N ILE A 152 2.33 -11.50 2.03
CA ILE A 152 2.28 -12.02 3.40
C ILE A 152 3.21 -13.22 3.66
N ALA A 153 3.78 -13.83 2.62
CA ALA A 153 4.51 -15.10 2.72
C ALA A 153 5.72 -15.02 3.66
N ALA A 154 6.43 -13.90 3.66
CA ALA A 154 7.60 -13.68 4.54
C ALA A 154 7.20 -13.22 5.97
N ARG A 155 5.92 -13.24 6.34
CA ARG A 155 5.39 -12.75 7.63
C ARG A 155 5.88 -11.33 7.96
N PRO A 156 5.55 -10.35 7.10
CA PRO A 156 6.01 -8.98 7.28
C PRO A 156 5.41 -8.34 8.53
N GLU A 157 6.08 -7.30 9.04
CA GLU A 157 5.58 -6.47 10.13
C GLU A 157 4.68 -5.33 9.63
N ILE A 158 4.89 -4.93 8.38
CA ILE A 158 4.15 -3.84 7.73
C ILE A 158 3.74 -4.28 6.32
N LEU A 159 2.47 -4.06 5.96
CA LEU A 159 1.95 -4.29 4.62
C LEU A 159 1.67 -2.96 3.92
N PHE A 160 2.18 -2.85 2.70
CA PHE A 160 1.90 -1.74 1.81
C PHE A 160 0.99 -2.18 0.67
N PHE A 161 -0.03 -1.37 0.37
CA PHE A 161 -0.97 -1.60 -0.70
C PHE A 161 -1.02 -0.37 -1.62
N ASP A 162 -0.60 -0.56 -2.87
CA ASP A 162 -0.65 0.48 -3.91
C ASP A 162 -1.82 0.18 -4.83
N GLU A 163 -2.93 0.92 -4.66
CA GLU A 163 -4.17 0.81 -5.45
C GLU A 163 -4.65 -0.66 -5.57
N PRO A 164 -4.97 -1.34 -4.47
CA PRO A 164 -5.17 -2.80 -4.44
C PRO A 164 -6.36 -3.28 -5.29
N THR A 165 -7.39 -2.45 -5.44
CA THR A 165 -8.64 -2.78 -6.14
C THR A 165 -8.73 -2.24 -7.56
N THR A 166 -7.75 -1.44 -7.99
CA THR A 166 -7.75 -0.85 -9.34
C THR A 166 -7.76 -1.93 -10.42
N GLY A 167 -8.69 -1.77 -11.39
CA GLY A 167 -8.86 -2.69 -12.53
C GLY A 167 -9.74 -3.91 -12.22
N LEU A 168 -10.35 -3.97 -11.05
CA LEU A 168 -11.32 -5.00 -10.68
C LEU A 168 -12.75 -4.48 -10.79
N ASP A 169 -13.70 -5.38 -11.06
CA ASP A 169 -15.12 -5.08 -10.90
C ASP A 169 -15.48 -4.87 -9.42
N PRO A 170 -16.61 -4.23 -9.11
CA PRO A 170 -16.98 -3.89 -7.73
C PRO A 170 -17.10 -5.09 -6.78
N ILE A 171 -17.57 -6.24 -7.28
CA ILE A 171 -17.72 -7.45 -6.45
C ILE A 171 -16.34 -8.00 -6.08
N MET A 172 -15.46 -8.10 -7.06
CA MET A 172 -14.10 -8.58 -6.84
C MET A 172 -13.29 -7.60 -5.99
N ALA A 173 -13.48 -6.29 -6.16
CA ALA A 173 -12.89 -5.26 -5.31
C ALA A 173 -13.29 -5.44 -3.84
N ASP A 174 -14.57 -5.74 -3.58
CA ASP A 174 -15.07 -6.02 -2.22
C ASP A 174 -14.43 -7.28 -1.63
N VAL A 175 -14.26 -8.33 -2.43
CA VAL A 175 -13.55 -9.56 -2.00
C VAL A 175 -12.10 -9.26 -1.60
N ILE A 176 -11.38 -8.47 -2.39
CA ILE A 176 -10.00 -8.08 -2.07
C ILE A 176 -9.93 -7.21 -0.80
N ASN A 177 -10.85 -6.25 -0.65
CA ASN A 177 -10.93 -5.42 0.56
C ASN A 177 -11.20 -6.27 1.81
N ASN A 178 -12.11 -7.25 1.73
CA ASN A 178 -12.36 -8.18 2.84
C ASN A 178 -11.11 -8.99 3.20
N LEU A 179 -10.40 -9.51 2.20
CA LEU A 179 -9.14 -10.23 2.41
C LEU A 179 -8.09 -9.34 3.08
N ILE A 180 -7.89 -8.12 2.59
CA ILE A 180 -6.96 -7.15 3.19
C ILE A 180 -7.32 -6.92 4.67
N ARG A 181 -8.60 -6.62 4.96
CA ARG A 181 -9.04 -6.36 6.34
C ARG A 181 -8.82 -7.57 7.25
N THR A 182 -9.21 -8.76 6.81
CA THR A 182 -9.01 -10.01 7.55
C THR A 182 -7.53 -10.26 7.83
N LEU A 183 -6.67 -10.18 6.81
CA LEU A 183 -5.23 -10.43 6.97
C LEU A 183 -4.56 -9.42 7.92
N VAL A 184 -4.89 -8.13 7.81
CA VAL A 184 -4.35 -7.09 8.69
C VAL A 184 -4.76 -7.34 10.13
N THR A 185 -6.04 -7.71 10.36
CA THR A 185 -6.58 -7.97 11.70
C THR A 185 -6.02 -9.25 12.30
N ASP A 186 -6.05 -10.36 11.56
CA ASP A 186 -5.64 -11.69 12.06
C ASP A 186 -4.14 -11.77 12.33
N LEU A 187 -3.35 -11.13 11.48
CA LEU A 187 -1.89 -11.10 11.61
C LEU A 187 -1.40 -9.96 12.51
N LYS A 188 -2.30 -9.06 12.94
CA LYS A 188 -1.98 -7.86 13.75
C LYS A 188 -0.87 -7.01 13.13
N ILE A 189 -0.92 -6.84 11.81
CA ILE A 189 0.09 -6.14 11.02
C ILE A 189 -0.31 -4.66 10.88
N THR A 190 0.67 -3.77 10.90
CA THR A 190 0.46 -2.36 10.48
C THR A 190 0.30 -2.31 8.97
N ALA A 191 -0.68 -1.56 8.48
CA ALA A 191 -0.93 -1.44 7.04
C ALA A 191 -0.95 0.02 6.59
N LEU A 192 -0.38 0.28 5.42
CA LEU A 192 -0.51 1.54 4.71
C LEU A 192 -1.02 1.29 3.30
N THR A 193 -2.22 1.76 3.02
CA THR A 193 -2.84 1.68 1.70
C THR A 193 -2.84 3.05 1.04
N ILE A 194 -2.51 3.13 -0.23
CA ILE A 194 -2.78 4.31 -1.04
C ILE A 194 -3.86 3.97 -2.07
N THR A 195 -4.92 4.77 -2.12
CA THR A 195 -6.03 4.57 -3.05
C THR A 195 -6.81 5.85 -3.30
N HIS A 196 -7.59 5.87 -4.37
CA HIS A 196 -8.62 6.88 -4.64
C HIS A 196 -10.04 6.29 -4.54
N ASP A 197 -10.17 4.99 -4.24
CA ASP A 197 -11.46 4.30 -4.12
C ASP A 197 -12.03 4.43 -2.70
N MET A 198 -13.10 5.21 -2.57
CA MET A 198 -13.75 5.45 -1.27
C MET A 198 -14.47 4.23 -0.70
N ALA A 199 -14.89 3.26 -1.53
CA ALA A 199 -15.44 2.00 -1.04
C ALA A 199 -14.36 1.19 -0.29
N SER A 200 -13.17 1.11 -0.86
CA SER A 200 -11.99 0.51 -0.20
C SER A 200 -11.66 1.24 1.11
N VAL A 201 -11.61 2.58 1.10
CA VAL A 201 -11.32 3.38 2.31
C VAL A 201 -12.26 3.01 3.45
N ARG A 202 -13.58 3.01 3.20
CA ARG A 202 -14.59 2.70 4.23
C ARG A 202 -14.47 1.27 4.77
N LYS A 203 -13.89 0.35 4.02
CA LYS A 203 -13.78 -1.05 4.37
C LYS A 203 -12.51 -1.37 5.17
N ILE A 204 -11.36 -0.86 4.71
CA ILE A 204 -10.06 -1.30 5.21
C ILE A 204 -9.40 -0.33 6.20
N ALA A 205 -9.79 0.96 6.22
CA ALA A 205 -9.13 1.96 7.04
C ALA A 205 -9.55 1.91 8.52
N ASP A 206 -8.62 2.16 9.42
CA ASP A 206 -8.86 2.63 10.77
C ASP A 206 -8.76 4.17 10.79
N SER A 207 -7.76 4.73 10.13
CA SER A 207 -7.57 6.16 9.92
C SER A 207 -7.30 6.49 8.46
N VAL A 208 -7.55 7.74 8.08
CA VAL A 208 -7.40 8.23 6.72
C VAL A 208 -6.64 9.55 6.71
N ALA A 209 -5.69 9.69 5.80
CA ALA A 209 -5.01 10.95 5.53
C ALA A 209 -5.26 11.37 4.08
N MET A 210 -5.54 12.64 3.85
CA MET A 210 -5.68 13.18 2.49
C MET A 210 -4.43 13.92 2.07
N LEU A 211 -3.80 13.45 0.98
CA LEU A 211 -2.63 14.07 0.37
C LEU A 211 -3.07 14.93 -0.84
N TYR A 212 -2.81 16.21 -0.75
CA TYR A 212 -3.08 17.17 -1.82
C TYR A 212 -1.88 18.12 -2.00
N GLU A 213 -1.44 18.33 -3.23
CA GLU A 213 -0.27 19.18 -3.58
C GLU A 213 0.97 18.92 -2.70
N GLY A 214 1.23 17.63 -2.43
CA GLY A 214 2.39 17.18 -1.65
C GLY A 214 2.29 17.43 -0.15
N ARG A 215 1.13 17.76 0.39
CA ARG A 215 0.89 17.98 1.82
C ARG A 215 -0.28 17.16 2.33
N ILE A 216 -0.23 16.75 3.60
CA ILE A 216 -1.41 16.20 4.28
C ILE A 216 -2.30 17.38 4.62
N VAL A 217 -3.46 17.45 3.97
CA VAL A 217 -4.45 18.53 4.18
C VAL A 217 -5.52 18.15 5.19
N TRP A 218 -5.63 16.86 5.50
CA TRP A 218 -6.52 16.33 6.53
C TRP A 218 -6.03 14.96 7.00
N HIS A 219 -6.24 14.66 8.27
CA HIS A 219 -6.01 13.35 8.87
C HIS A 219 -7.02 13.13 9.98
N GLY A 220 -7.61 11.94 10.03
CA GLY A 220 -8.60 11.60 11.05
C GLY A 220 -9.06 10.15 10.98
N PRO A 221 -9.91 9.74 11.92
CA PRO A 221 -10.48 8.39 11.94
C PRO A 221 -11.42 8.18 10.74
N ARG A 222 -11.53 6.95 10.25
CA ARG A 222 -12.39 6.59 9.11
C ARG A 222 -13.83 7.10 9.23
N HIS A 223 -14.42 7.01 10.43
CA HIS A 223 -15.81 7.43 10.65
C HIS A 223 -16.02 8.95 10.57
N GLY A 224 -14.95 9.73 10.65
CA GLY A 224 -15.00 11.19 10.54
C GLY A 224 -14.86 11.71 9.11
N ILE A 225 -14.62 10.85 8.12
CA ILE A 225 -14.30 11.31 6.77
C ILE A 225 -15.51 11.94 6.05
N ASP A 226 -16.70 11.39 6.24
CA ASP A 226 -17.92 11.87 5.59
C ASP A 226 -18.46 13.16 6.23
N SER A 227 -17.98 13.52 7.42
CA SER A 227 -18.33 14.74 8.17
C SER A 227 -17.10 15.64 8.41
N ALA A 228 -16.02 15.46 7.67
CA ALA A 228 -14.84 16.26 7.82
C ALA A 228 -15.12 17.72 7.47
N ASP A 229 -14.83 18.64 8.39
CA ASP A 229 -14.88 20.09 8.14
C ASP A 229 -13.64 20.52 7.33
N ASN A 230 -13.53 19.97 6.12
CA ASN A 230 -12.44 20.24 5.20
C ASN A 230 -12.96 20.17 3.75
N PRO A 231 -12.93 21.29 3.00
CA PRO A 231 -13.51 21.35 1.67
C PRO A 231 -12.80 20.49 0.62
N PHE A 232 -11.53 20.16 0.82
CA PHE A 232 -10.82 19.22 -0.06
C PHE A 232 -11.31 17.79 0.15
N VAL A 233 -11.50 17.38 1.41
CA VAL A 233 -12.04 16.05 1.76
C VAL A 233 -13.47 15.94 1.26
N ASP A 234 -14.32 16.93 1.53
CA ASP A 234 -15.73 16.94 1.10
C ASP A 234 -15.84 16.80 -0.41
N GLN A 235 -15.09 17.59 -1.18
CA GLN A 235 -15.07 17.49 -2.63
C GLN A 235 -14.64 16.09 -3.11
N PHE A 236 -13.56 15.55 -2.53
CA PHE A 236 -12.99 14.28 -2.96
C PHE A 236 -13.90 13.09 -2.64
N VAL A 237 -14.41 13.04 -1.42
CA VAL A 237 -15.27 11.94 -0.92
C VAL A 237 -16.59 11.85 -1.69
N HIS A 238 -17.17 13.01 -2.03
CA HIS A 238 -18.44 13.08 -2.76
C HIS A 238 -18.28 13.16 -4.28
N GLY A 239 -17.04 13.18 -4.81
CA GLY A 239 -16.76 13.21 -6.23
C GLY A 239 -17.30 14.48 -6.94
N ARG A 240 -17.29 15.63 -6.25
CA ARG A 240 -17.83 16.87 -6.82
C ARG A 240 -16.84 17.49 -7.79
N ALA A 241 -17.35 17.93 -8.96
CA ALA A 241 -16.53 18.61 -9.96
C ALA A 241 -16.08 20.00 -9.47
N ASP A 242 -16.96 20.70 -8.77
CA ASP A 242 -16.70 22.03 -8.22
C ASP A 242 -16.13 21.94 -6.80
N GLY A 243 -15.07 22.72 -6.55
CA GLY A 243 -14.42 22.80 -5.25
C GLY A 243 -12.97 23.27 -5.31
N PRO A 244 -12.23 23.17 -4.20
CA PRO A 244 -10.84 23.64 -4.12
C PRO A 244 -9.86 22.77 -4.94
N ILE A 245 -10.17 21.49 -5.19
CA ILE A 245 -9.37 20.61 -6.03
C ILE A 245 -9.66 20.95 -7.49
N LYS A 246 -8.72 21.62 -8.14
CA LYS A 246 -8.84 21.97 -9.55
C LYS A 246 -8.24 20.88 -10.43
N MET A 247 -9.05 20.25 -11.26
CA MET A 247 -8.58 19.32 -12.28
C MET A 247 -7.93 20.12 -13.41
N GLN A 248 -6.64 19.87 -13.68
CA GLN A 248 -5.99 20.38 -14.88
C GLN A 248 -6.54 19.61 -16.09
N LEU A 249 -7.60 20.12 -16.70
CA LEU A 249 -8.01 19.67 -18.01
C LEU A 249 -6.90 20.08 -19.00
N ARG A 250 -6.17 19.12 -19.57
CA ARG A 250 -5.32 19.41 -20.72
C ARG A 250 -6.23 19.99 -21.80
N LYS A 251 -5.99 21.23 -22.19
CA LYS A 251 -6.56 21.75 -23.44
C LYS A 251 -6.03 20.84 -24.55
N LEU A 252 -6.97 20.18 -25.24
CA LEU A 252 -6.72 19.45 -26.48
C LEU A 252 -6.24 20.43 -27.54
#